data_96760d65abead2d23cc9e8cb73eaa78a
#
_entry.id   96760d65abead2d23cc9e8cb73eaa78a
#
_cell.length_a   1.000
_cell.length_b   1.000
_cell.length_c   1.000
_cell.angle_alpha   90.00
_cell.angle_beta   90.00
_cell.angle_gamma   90.00
#
_symmetry.space_group_name_H-M   'P 1'
#
loop_
_entity.id
_entity.type
_entity.pdbx_description
1 polymer ?
#
loop_
_entity_poly.entity_id
_entity_poly.type
_entity_poly.pdbx_seq_one_letter_code
_entity_poly.pdbx_strand_id
1 'polypeptide(L)'
;MKILHTSDWHLGHTLYNYDRTVEQQAFLRQLTRIVTEEQPDAMVVSGDIYHYSSPAAATQKMYTDAMLNIHQACPEMTIVVPAGNHDSSSKLEIDSNLWQHFGLNVVGNIERTAEEVNLDKHIIEINNEKKTIGYVIAVPHVYPQNFPLLDTETPRDQRQARFFQALLDEVKKRNTAQLPVVLMAHLSIEGSDRSGHDESIGGIEYVPLSAMGEGYDYLALGHIHCPQDIKGSHHHARYCGTPLPVSFDETYPHSVSIIELEKGAEPQISTREIENPIPLVTLPHDPTPFEDALKLLEEYPEEKPAYLRLNVLTKGYLPPDCNEKASNAAKGKACKYCYIKTTRERQADTDESKPISIQEMQEMSPLEIARLYYRETEGEEMDPELCQLMETVMQKVKSKNNS
;
A
#
# COMPACT_ATOMS: atom_id res chain seq x y z
N MET A 1 -14.17 23.75 0.74
CA MET A 1 -14.40 22.44 0.11
C MET A 1 -14.00 21.36 1.11
N LYS A 2 -14.93 20.45 1.42
CA LYS A 2 -14.70 19.34 2.38
C LYS A 2 -14.53 18.03 1.62
N ILE A 3 -13.46 17.30 1.91
CA ILE A 3 -13.10 16.07 1.20
C ILE A 3 -12.96 14.92 2.18
N LEU A 4 -13.46 13.75 1.82
CA LEU A 4 -13.14 12.49 2.44
C LEU A 4 -12.05 11.80 1.59
N HIS A 5 -10.88 11.55 2.16
CA HIS A 5 -9.76 10.85 1.52
C HIS A 5 -9.57 9.45 2.11
N THR A 6 -9.61 8.45 1.26
CA THR A 6 -9.35 7.04 1.55
C THR A 6 -8.54 6.42 0.40
N SER A 7 -7.89 5.27 0.61
CA SER A 7 -7.13 4.54 -0.42
C SER A 7 -6.94 3.07 -0.01
N ASP A 8 -6.36 2.28 -0.89
CA ASP A 8 -5.82 0.95 -0.58
C ASP A 8 -6.84 0.04 0.13
N TRP A 9 -8.06 -0.06 -0.46
CA TRP A 9 -9.14 -0.87 0.10
C TRP A 9 -8.87 -2.36 0.02
N HIS A 10 -8.11 -2.77 -0.99
CA HIS A 10 -7.73 -4.17 -1.24
C HIS A 10 -8.91 -5.14 -1.12
N LEU A 11 -10.06 -4.79 -1.71
CA LEU A 11 -11.22 -5.67 -1.70
C LEU A 11 -10.90 -7.01 -2.36
N GLY A 12 -11.31 -8.09 -1.70
CA GLY A 12 -10.97 -9.45 -2.11
C GLY A 12 -9.63 -9.95 -1.57
N HIS A 13 -8.89 -9.15 -0.79
CA HIS A 13 -7.71 -9.63 -0.07
C HIS A 13 -8.08 -10.79 0.87
N THR A 14 -7.27 -11.84 0.87
CA THR A 14 -7.33 -12.95 1.82
C THR A 14 -6.10 -12.93 2.72
N LEU A 15 -6.28 -13.13 4.02
CA LEU A 15 -5.17 -13.18 4.97
C LEU A 15 -4.83 -14.65 5.28
N TYR A 16 -3.66 -15.12 4.84
CA TYR A 16 -3.23 -16.52 5.02
C TYR A 16 -4.33 -17.55 4.61
N ASN A 17 -4.94 -17.33 3.45
CA ASN A 17 -6.06 -18.08 2.88
C ASN A 17 -7.39 -17.95 3.63
N TYR A 18 -7.50 -17.11 4.65
CA TYR A 18 -8.77 -16.78 5.27
C TYR A 18 -9.50 -15.69 4.50
N ASP A 19 -10.77 -15.93 4.20
CA ASP A 19 -11.67 -14.93 3.60
C ASP A 19 -11.92 -13.79 4.59
N ARG A 20 -11.91 -12.56 4.07
CA ARG A 20 -12.07 -11.32 4.83
C ARG A 20 -13.31 -10.51 4.43
N THR A 21 -14.27 -11.16 3.79
CA THR A 21 -15.50 -10.50 3.32
C THR A 21 -16.25 -9.81 4.46
N VAL A 22 -16.25 -10.38 5.67
CA VAL A 22 -16.94 -9.82 6.85
C VAL A 22 -16.34 -8.46 7.25
N GLU A 23 -15.00 -8.41 7.33
CA GLU A 23 -14.26 -7.17 7.68
C GLU A 23 -14.42 -6.11 6.60
N GLN A 24 -14.28 -6.50 5.33
CA GLN A 24 -14.40 -5.58 4.19
C GLN A 24 -15.82 -4.99 4.12
N GLN A 25 -16.85 -5.79 4.32
CA GLN A 25 -18.23 -5.29 4.41
C GLN A 25 -18.44 -4.40 5.63
N ALA A 26 -17.81 -4.72 6.78
CA ALA A 26 -17.90 -3.88 7.98
C ALA A 26 -17.26 -2.50 7.74
N PHE A 27 -16.09 -2.45 7.11
CA PHE A 27 -15.45 -1.23 6.67
C PHE A 27 -16.36 -0.40 5.76
N LEU A 28 -16.89 -0.99 4.69
CA LEU A 28 -17.72 -0.27 3.71
C LEU A 28 -19.01 0.29 4.35
N ARG A 29 -19.61 -0.41 5.32
CA ARG A 29 -20.72 0.14 6.12
C ARG A 29 -20.29 1.31 6.99
N GLN A 30 -19.12 1.25 7.63
CA GLN A 30 -18.58 2.35 8.42
C GLN A 30 -18.27 3.56 7.54
N LEU A 31 -17.70 3.35 6.35
CA LEU A 31 -17.45 4.42 5.38
C LEU A 31 -18.74 5.10 4.96
N THR A 32 -19.80 4.33 4.66
CA THR A 32 -21.12 4.89 4.34
C THR A 32 -21.68 5.73 5.49
N ARG A 33 -21.53 5.28 6.74
CA ARG A 33 -21.93 6.05 7.93
C ARG A 33 -21.14 7.36 8.05
N ILE A 34 -19.81 7.30 7.87
CA ILE A 34 -18.96 8.50 7.92
C ILE A 34 -19.39 9.51 6.84
N VAL A 35 -19.67 9.06 5.61
CA VAL A 35 -20.18 9.90 4.54
C VAL A 35 -21.52 10.55 4.94
N THR A 36 -22.41 9.80 5.58
CA THR A 36 -23.71 10.33 6.06
C THR A 36 -23.52 11.41 7.13
N GLU A 37 -22.57 11.22 8.04
CA GLU A 37 -22.29 12.15 9.15
C GLU A 37 -21.54 13.40 8.67
N GLU A 38 -20.55 13.22 7.79
CA GLU A 38 -19.65 14.30 7.37
C GLU A 38 -20.16 15.11 6.18
N GLN A 39 -21.04 14.53 5.34
CA GLN A 39 -21.56 15.16 4.11
C GLN A 39 -20.47 15.89 3.31
N PRO A 40 -19.42 15.20 2.83
CA PRO A 40 -18.34 15.84 2.10
C PRO A 40 -18.77 16.28 0.71
N ASP A 41 -18.14 17.32 0.17
CA ASP A 41 -18.33 17.75 -1.22
C ASP A 41 -17.74 16.75 -2.22
N ALA A 42 -16.63 16.09 -1.82
CA ALA A 42 -16.02 15.04 -2.63
C ALA A 42 -15.46 13.89 -1.77
N MET A 43 -15.47 12.68 -2.32
CA MET A 43 -14.71 11.53 -1.82
C MET A 43 -13.62 11.16 -2.83
N VAL A 44 -12.37 11.14 -2.39
CA VAL A 44 -11.22 10.74 -3.20
C VAL A 44 -10.70 9.39 -2.71
N VAL A 45 -10.63 8.39 -3.60
CA VAL A 45 -10.14 7.05 -3.31
C VAL A 45 -8.86 6.84 -4.10
N SER A 46 -7.71 7.02 -3.46
CA SER A 46 -6.40 7.11 -4.14
C SER A 46 -5.82 5.75 -4.55
N GLY A 47 -6.60 4.93 -5.28
CA GLY A 47 -6.17 3.68 -5.90
C GLY A 47 -6.27 2.45 -5.01
N ASP A 48 -5.91 1.29 -5.58
CA ASP A 48 -5.93 -0.04 -4.99
C ASP A 48 -7.30 -0.41 -4.38
N ILE A 49 -8.32 -0.29 -5.23
CA ILE A 49 -9.69 -0.71 -4.90
C ILE A 49 -9.75 -2.22 -4.68
N TYR A 50 -9.13 -2.97 -5.57
CA TYR A 50 -9.08 -4.42 -5.52
C TYR A 50 -7.68 -4.92 -5.18
N HIS A 51 -7.61 -6.04 -4.46
CA HIS A 51 -6.32 -6.67 -4.18
C HIS A 51 -5.75 -7.41 -5.39
N TYR A 52 -6.61 -7.93 -6.25
CA TYR A 52 -6.22 -8.65 -7.46
C TYR A 52 -6.75 -7.93 -8.71
N SER A 53 -5.94 -7.85 -9.76
CA SER A 53 -6.31 -7.27 -11.05
C SER A 53 -7.47 -8.02 -11.76
N SER A 54 -7.86 -9.18 -11.25
CA SER A 54 -9.00 -9.96 -11.70
C SER A 54 -9.88 -10.35 -10.50
N PRO A 55 -10.63 -9.40 -9.92
CA PRO A 55 -11.44 -9.65 -8.74
C PRO A 55 -12.58 -10.63 -9.04
N ALA A 56 -12.93 -11.45 -8.05
CA ALA A 56 -14.09 -12.33 -8.14
C ALA A 56 -15.40 -11.54 -8.29
N ALA A 57 -16.41 -12.12 -8.92
CA ALA A 57 -17.72 -11.46 -9.09
C ALA A 57 -18.36 -11.00 -7.78
N ALA A 58 -18.19 -11.76 -6.69
CA ALA A 58 -18.66 -11.36 -5.37
C ALA A 58 -17.97 -10.10 -4.84
N THR A 59 -16.67 -9.95 -5.09
CA THR A 59 -15.89 -8.76 -4.73
C THR A 59 -16.30 -7.55 -5.56
N GLN A 60 -16.52 -7.74 -6.87
CA GLN A 60 -17.03 -6.67 -7.75
C GLN A 60 -18.42 -6.20 -7.29
N LYS A 61 -19.32 -7.16 -6.97
CA LYS A 61 -20.63 -6.84 -6.43
C LYS A 61 -20.55 -6.06 -5.12
N MET A 62 -19.65 -6.44 -4.21
CA MET A 62 -19.43 -5.74 -2.94
C MET A 62 -19.01 -4.27 -3.17
N TYR A 63 -18.11 -4.02 -4.13
CA TYR A 63 -17.73 -2.66 -4.54
C TYR A 63 -18.91 -1.89 -5.10
N THR A 64 -19.65 -2.48 -6.05
CA THR A 64 -20.82 -1.85 -6.68
C THR A 64 -21.89 -1.47 -5.64
N ASP A 65 -22.25 -2.43 -4.77
CA ASP A 65 -23.23 -2.20 -3.70
C ASP A 65 -22.77 -1.07 -2.76
N ALA A 66 -21.47 -1.03 -2.42
CA ALA A 66 -20.90 0.01 -1.56
C ALA A 66 -20.96 1.39 -2.22
N MET A 67 -20.58 1.53 -3.50
CA MET A 67 -20.64 2.81 -4.21
C MET A 67 -22.08 3.34 -4.33
N LEU A 68 -23.04 2.46 -4.58
CA LEU A 68 -24.46 2.85 -4.60
C LEU A 68 -24.94 3.32 -3.22
N ASN A 69 -24.59 2.63 -2.14
CA ASN A 69 -24.95 3.02 -0.78
C ASN A 69 -24.30 4.37 -0.39
N ILE A 70 -23.04 4.59 -0.76
CA ILE A 70 -22.32 5.83 -0.51
C ILE A 70 -22.97 6.99 -1.29
N HIS A 71 -23.29 6.78 -2.57
CA HIS A 71 -24.03 7.77 -3.36
C HIS A 71 -25.39 8.08 -2.75
N GLN A 72 -26.15 7.09 -2.29
CA GLN A 72 -27.44 7.32 -1.63
C GLN A 72 -27.30 8.10 -0.32
N ALA A 73 -26.19 7.91 0.41
CA ALA A 73 -25.92 8.63 1.66
C ALA A 73 -25.59 10.13 1.43
N CYS A 74 -24.98 10.47 0.28
CA CYS A 74 -24.66 11.85 -0.11
C CYS A 74 -24.74 11.99 -1.65
N PRO A 75 -25.95 12.21 -2.22
CA PRO A 75 -26.15 12.18 -3.67
C PRO A 75 -25.44 13.28 -4.46
N GLU A 76 -25.17 14.43 -3.83
CA GLU A 76 -24.48 15.56 -4.47
C GLU A 76 -22.95 15.44 -4.42
N MET A 77 -22.43 14.48 -3.64
CA MET A 77 -21.00 14.27 -3.50
C MET A 77 -20.39 13.72 -4.80
N THR A 78 -19.29 14.33 -5.24
CA THR A 78 -18.48 13.80 -6.33
C THR A 78 -17.51 12.74 -5.80
N ILE A 79 -17.50 11.56 -6.40
CA ILE A 79 -16.54 10.49 -6.06
C ILE A 79 -15.50 10.38 -7.17
N VAL A 80 -14.21 10.32 -6.80
CA VAL A 80 -13.10 10.23 -7.75
C VAL A 80 -12.20 9.04 -7.40
N VAL A 81 -11.97 8.15 -8.40
CA VAL A 81 -11.25 6.89 -8.22
C VAL A 81 -10.23 6.69 -9.34
N PRO A 82 -8.97 7.07 -9.18
CA PRO A 82 -7.90 6.60 -10.04
C PRO A 82 -7.52 5.14 -9.73
N ALA A 83 -7.03 4.41 -10.73
CA ALA A 83 -6.52 3.05 -10.51
C ALA A 83 -5.19 3.05 -9.74
N GLY A 84 -5.02 2.10 -8.81
CA GLY A 84 -3.74 1.77 -8.18
C GLY A 84 -2.96 0.70 -8.94
N ASN A 85 -1.86 0.21 -8.36
CA ASN A 85 -1.03 -0.81 -9.01
C ASN A 85 -1.61 -2.24 -8.95
N HIS A 86 -2.49 -2.53 -7.98
CA HIS A 86 -3.22 -3.79 -7.90
C HIS A 86 -4.44 -3.83 -8.83
N ASP A 87 -4.97 -2.67 -9.22
CA ASP A 87 -6.14 -2.59 -10.07
C ASP A 87 -5.82 -2.92 -11.54
N SER A 88 -6.77 -3.56 -12.22
CA SER A 88 -6.76 -3.59 -13.68
C SER A 88 -7.38 -2.30 -14.20
N SER A 89 -6.56 -1.39 -14.67
CA SER A 89 -6.98 -0.07 -15.17
C SER A 89 -8.18 -0.13 -16.12
N SER A 90 -8.14 -1.01 -17.11
CA SER A 90 -9.22 -1.14 -18.10
C SER A 90 -10.50 -1.76 -17.53
N LYS A 91 -10.39 -2.69 -16.55
CA LYS A 91 -11.57 -3.28 -15.90
C LYS A 91 -12.23 -2.29 -14.95
N LEU A 92 -11.44 -1.44 -14.29
CA LEU A 92 -11.97 -0.42 -13.39
C LEU A 92 -12.77 0.64 -14.18
N GLU A 93 -12.35 0.94 -15.42
CA GLU A 93 -13.01 1.90 -16.31
C GLU A 93 -14.20 1.33 -17.10
N ILE A 94 -14.43 0.00 -17.10
CA ILE A 94 -15.38 -0.63 -18.04
C ILE A 94 -16.80 -0.03 -17.98
N ASP A 95 -17.23 0.38 -16.80
CA ASP A 95 -18.55 0.96 -16.54
C ASP A 95 -18.47 2.47 -16.22
N SER A 96 -17.37 3.16 -16.58
CA SER A 96 -17.14 4.57 -16.22
C SER A 96 -18.28 5.50 -16.69
N ASN A 97 -18.82 5.31 -17.89
CA ASN A 97 -19.95 6.09 -18.42
C ASN A 97 -21.22 5.89 -17.58
N LEU A 98 -21.45 4.68 -17.05
CA LEU A 98 -22.57 4.42 -16.16
C LEU A 98 -22.35 5.09 -14.81
N TRP A 99 -21.14 4.98 -14.25
CA TRP A 99 -20.79 5.54 -12.97
C TRP A 99 -20.89 7.06 -12.89
N GLN A 100 -20.63 7.77 -14.00
CA GLN A 100 -20.77 9.23 -14.06
C GLN A 100 -22.19 9.71 -13.74
N HIS A 101 -23.23 8.93 -14.05
CA HIS A 101 -24.60 9.25 -13.68
C HIS A 101 -24.85 9.23 -12.15
N PHE A 102 -23.95 8.63 -11.39
CA PHE A 102 -23.95 8.56 -9.94
C PHE A 102 -22.87 9.45 -9.30
N GLY A 103 -22.33 10.43 -10.06
CA GLY A 103 -21.27 11.30 -9.56
C GLY A 103 -19.90 10.62 -9.35
N LEU A 104 -19.73 9.36 -9.80
CA LEU A 104 -18.49 8.61 -9.67
C LEU A 104 -17.64 8.74 -10.95
N ASN A 105 -16.45 9.31 -10.81
CA ASN A 105 -15.46 9.50 -11.87
C ASN A 105 -14.32 8.50 -11.70
N VAL A 106 -14.19 7.57 -12.62
CA VAL A 106 -13.14 6.55 -12.62
C VAL A 106 -12.07 6.92 -13.66
N VAL A 107 -10.79 6.93 -13.22
CA VAL A 107 -9.64 7.22 -14.08
C VAL A 107 -8.65 6.06 -13.99
N GLY A 108 -8.78 5.07 -14.87
CA GLY A 108 -7.92 3.89 -14.89
C GLY A 108 -6.65 4.08 -15.73
N ASN A 109 -6.74 4.83 -16.82
CA ASN A 109 -5.65 4.97 -17.78
C ASN A 109 -5.43 6.43 -18.17
N ILE A 110 -4.19 6.76 -18.58
CA ILE A 110 -3.91 7.98 -19.32
C ILE A 110 -4.36 7.75 -20.78
N GLU A 111 -5.37 8.50 -21.21
CA GLU A 111 -5.91 8.40 -22.55
C GLU A 111 -5.04 9.15 -23.57
N ARG A 112 -4.70 8.48 -24.66
CA ARG A 112 -3.87 9.03 -25.74
C ARG A 112 -4.58 8.83 -27.07
N THR A 113 -4.58 9.86 -27.87
CA THR A 113 -4.80 9.77 -29.32
C THR A 113 -3.45 9.67 -30.03
N ALA A 114 -3.48 9.55 -31.38
CA ALA A 114 -2.24 9.53 -32.15
C ALA A 114 -1.43 10.85 -32.06
N GLU A 115 -2.09 11.96 -31.72
CA GLU A 115 -1.53 13.31 -31.76
C GLU A 115 -1.44 13.97 -30.37
N GLU A 116 -2.33 13.61 -29.43
CA GLU A 116 -2.45 14.34 -28.15
C GLU A 116 -2.77 13.41 -26.96
N VAL A 117 -2.45 13.88 -25.78
CA VAL A 117 -2.86 13.30 -24.49
C VAL A 117 -4.10 14.03 -24.00
N ASN A 118 -5.14 13.28 -23.65
CA ASN A 118 -6.37 13.85 -23.11
C ASN A 118 -6.19 14.22 -21.63
N LEU A 119 -5.77 15.46 -21.35
CA LEU A 119 -5.62 15.97 -19.99
C LEU A 119 -6.98 16.18 -19.29
N ASP A 120 -8.05 16.45 -20.06
CA ASP A 120 -9.38 16.74 -19.51
C ASP A 120 -9.97 15.54 -18.76
N LYS A 121 -9.64 14.34 -19.17
CA LYS A 121 -10.05 13.11 -18.48
C LYS A 121 -9.61 13.07 -17.01
N HIS A 122 -8.49 13.73 -16.71
CA HIS A 122 -7.89 13.74 -15.38
C HIS A 122 -8.39 14.87 -14.47
N ILE A 123 -9.13 15.86 -15.02
CA ILE A 123 -9.54 17.07 -14.32
C ILE A 123 -11.04 17.02 -14.02
N ILE A 124 -11.40 16.87 -12.78
CA ILE A 124 -12.78 16.76 -12.31
C ILE A 124 -13.16 18.02 -11.55
N GLU A 125 -14.22 18.70 -12.00
CA GLU A 125 -14.80 19.84 -11.30
C GLU A 125 -15.67 19.35 -10.14
N ILE A 126 -15.45 19.90 -8.96
CA ILE A 126 -16.29 19.66 -7.78
C ILE A 126 -17.33 20.77 -7.71
N ASN A 127 -18.59 20.37 -7.74
CA ASN A 127 -19.71 21.30 -7.78
C ASN A 127 -20.57 21.19 -6.51
N ASN A 128 -21.02 22.33 -6.03
CA ASN A 128 -22.06 22.41 -5.00
C ASN A 128 -23.14 23.38 -5.50
N GLU A 129 -24.41 22.97 -5.49
CA GLU A 129 -25.55 23.77 -6.02
C GLU A 129 -25.28 24.35 -7.43
N LYS A 130 -24.69 23.57 -8.33
CA LYS A 130 -24.31 23.98 -9.71
C LYS A 130 -23.21 25.04 -9.78
N LYS A 131 -22.50 25.31 -8.72
CA LYS A 131 -21.34 26.19 -8.69
C LYS A 131 -20.08 25.37 -8.45
N THR A 132 -19.06 25.58 -9.29
CA THR A 132 -17.74 24.96 -9.07
C THR A 132 -17.14 25.54 -7.78
N ILE A 133 -16.72 24.66 -6.86
CA ILE A 133 -16.13 24.98 -5.57
C ILE A 133 -14.68 24.49 -5.44
N GLY A 134 -14.20 23.70 -6.40
CA GLY A 134 -12.83 23.20 -6.45
C GLY A 134 -12.58 22.26 -7.60
N TYR A 135 -11.37 21.74 -7.69
CA TYR A 135 -10.92 20.81 -8.71
C TYR A 135 -10.22 19.62 -8.06
N VAL A 136 -10.43 18.44 -8.64
CA VAL A 136 -9.68 17.23 -8.33
C VAL A 136 -8.95 16.77 -9.59
N ILE A 137 -7.64 16.60 -9.51
CA ILE A 137 -6.81 16.01 -10.56
C ILE A 137 -6.55 14.57 -10.19
N ALA A 138 -7.01 13.60 -10.98
CA ALA A 138 -6.87 12.19 -10.71
C ALA A 138 -5.83 11.55 -11.64
N VAL A 139 -4.70 11.10 -11.08
CA VAL A 139 -3.64 10.42 -11.83
C VAL A 139 -3.58 8.96 -11.37
N PRO A 140 -3.86 7.98 -12.26
CA PRO A 140 -3.76 6.57 -11.94
C PRO A 140 -2.30 6.15 -11.76
N HIS A 141 -2.08 4.96 -11.15
CA HIS A 141 -0.76 4.37 -11.12
C HIS A 141 -0.25 4.10 -12.53
N VAL A 142 0.92 4.63 -12.84
CA VAL A 142 1.63 4.44 -14.11
C VAL A 142 3.11 4.29 -13.80
N TYR A 143 3.73 3.23 -14.32
CA TYR A 143 5.18 3.09 -14.22
C TYR A 143 5.88 4.29 -14.88
N PRO A 144 6.95 4.87 -14.29
CA PRO A 144 7.60 6.08 -14.76
C PRO A 144 7.95 6.07 -16.24
N GLN A 145 8.41 4.92 -16.76
CA GLN A 145 8.73 4.74 -18.17
C GLN A 145 7.53 4.81 -19.12
N ASN A 146 6.30 4.70 -18.59
CA ASN A 146 5.05 4.68 -19.37
C ASN A 146 4.33 6.02 -19.38
N PHE A 147 4.83 7.05 -18.68
CA PHE A 147 4.27 8.39 -18.80
C PHE A 147 4.36 8.91 -20.24
N PRO A 148 3.33 9.65 -20.72
CA PRO A 148 3.30 10.12 -22.10
C PRO A 148 4.38 11.15 -22.39
N LEU A 149 4.79 11.20 -23.64
CA LEU A 149 5.57 12.28 -24.17
C LEU A 149 4.61 13.45 -24.49
N LEU A 150 4.74 14.56 -23.77
CA LEU A 150 3.94 15.77 -23.98
C LEU A 150 4.62 16.76 -24.93
N ASP A 151 5.94 16.70 -25.02
CA ASP A 151 6.78 17.49 -25.90
C ASP A 151 8.05 16.70 -26.28
N THR A 152 8.74 17.11 -27.36
CA THR A 152 9.92 16.39 -27.88
C THR A 152 11.21 16.67 -27.07
N GLU A 153 11.17 17.61 -26.14
CA GLU A 153 12.36 18.09 -25.42
C GLU A 153 12.50 17.43 -24.05
N THR A 154 11.39 16.93 -23.46
CA THR A 154 11.39 16.36 -22.10
C THR A 154 12.10 15.00 -22.07
N PRO A 155 13.20 14.85 -21.30
CA PRO A 155 13.86 13.57 -21.06
C PRO A 155 12.91 12.53 -20.46
N ARG A 156 13.21 11.26 -20.69
CA ARG A 156 12.33 10.15 -20.27
C ARG A 156 12.09 10.09 -18.76
N ASP A 157 13.10 10.36 -17.98
CA ASP A 157 13.08 10.40 -16.51
C ASP A 157 12.31 11.61 -15.93
N GLN A 158 12.04 12.63 -16.74
CA GLN A 158 11.29 13.82 -16.33
C GLN A 158 9.83 13.82 -16.83
N ARG A 159 9.41 12.83 -17.63
CA ARG A 159 8.05 12.78 -18.22
C ARG A 159 6.95 12.74 -17.16
N GLN A 160 7.18 12.05 -16.04
CA GLN A 160 6.25 12.00 -14.94
C GLN A 160 6.02 13.40 -14.35
N ALA A 161 7.08 14.08 -13.94
CA ALA A 161 6.98 15.44 -13.39
C ALA A 161 6.36 16.42 -14.40
N ARG A 162 6.72 16.31 -15.67
CA ARG A 162 6.14 17.13 -16.76
C ARG A 162 4.65 16.88 -16.93
N PHE A 163 4.19 15.62 -16.76
CA PHE A 163 2.77 15.27 -16.85
C PHE A 163 1.97 15.88 -15.69
N PHE A 164 2.45 15.74 -14.45
CA PHE A 164 1.81 16.35 -13.29
C PHE A 164 1.73 17.88 -13.43
N GLN A 165 2.83 18.52 -13.83
CA GLN A 165 2.83 19.98 -14.03
C GLN A 165 1.89 20.40 -15.17
N ALA A 166 1.78 19.64 -16.26
CA ALA A 166 0.86 19.95 -17.35
C ALA A 166 -0.62 19.94 -16.90
N LEU A 167 -1.00 18.99 -16.05
CA LEU A 167 -2.35 18.95 -15.48
C LEU A 167 -2.61 20.16 -14.56
N LEU A 168 -1.65 20.52 -13.71
CA LEU A 168 -1.74 21.68 -12.84
C LEU A 168 -1.82 22.98 -13.64
N ASP A 169 -1.02 23.12 -14.69
CA ASP A 169 -1.06 24.27 -15.60
C ASP A 169 -2.41 24.39 -16.31
N GLU A 170 -3.02 23.25 -16.69
CA GLU A 170 -4.34 23.23 -17.32
C GLU A 170 -5.44 23.64 -16.34
N VAL A 171 -5.42 23.14 -15.10
CA VAL A 171 -6.34 23.60 -14.05
C VAL A 171 -6.14 25.08 -13.76
N LYS A 172 -4.91 25.57 -13.69
CA LYS A 172 -4.60 26.98 -13.45
C LYS A 172 -5.23 27.93 -14.50
N LYS A 173 -5.29 27.51 -15.77
CA LYS A 173 -5.94 28.29 -16.84
C LYS A 173 -7.45 28.42 -16.63
N ARG A 174 -8.10 27.37 -16.10
CA ARG A 174 -9.56 27.30 -15.85
C ARG A 174 -9.96 27.91 -14.52
N ASN A 175 -9.14 27.73 -13.52
CA ASN A 175 -9.39 28.14 -12.13
C ASN A 175 -9.10 29.65 -11.90
N THR A 176 -9.82 30.51 -12.60
CA THR A 176 -9.66 31.96 -12.47
C THR A 176 -10.13 32.48 -11.10
N ALA A 177 -10.99 31.74 -10.42
CA ALA A 177 -11.49 32.06 -9.08
C ALA A 177 -10.51 31.63 -7.97
N GLN A 178 -9.43 30.94 -8.32
CA GLN A 178 -8.44 30.39 -7.36
C GLN A 178 -9.09 29.50 -6.30
N LEU A 179 -9.97 28.60 -6.74
CA LEU A 179 -10.62 27.59 -5.90
C LEU A 179 -9.62 26.49 -5.50
N PRO A 180 -9.85 25.75 -4.41
CA PRO A 180 -8.99 24.66 -3.98
C PRO A 180 -8.77 23.59 -5.05
N VAL A 181 -7.54 23.09 -5.14
CA VAL A 181 -7.10 22.05 -6.08
C VAL A 181 -6.54 20.86 -5.31
N VAL A 182 -7.12 19.69 -5.52
CA VAL A 182 -6.62 18.41 -5.00
C VAL A 182 -5.93 17.64 -6.11
N LEU A 183 -4.72 17.18 -5.86
CA LEU A 183 -4.00 16.27 -6.74
C LEU A 183 -4.04 14.87 -6.14
N MET A 184 -4.47 13.87 -6.88
CA MET A 184 -4.46 12.46 -6.48
C MET A 184 -3.36 11.72 -7.21
N ALA A 185 -2.62 10.88 -6.49
CA ALA A 185 -1.62 9.99 -7.06
C ALA A 185 -1.49 8.69 -6.25
N HIS A 186 -1.10 7.60 -6.93
CA HIS A 186 -0.85 6.30 -6.32
C HIS A 186 0.59 5.88 -6.60
N LEU A 187 1.51 6.24 -5.70
CA LEU A 187 2.96 6.06 -5.85
C LEU A 187 3.69 6.27 -4.52
N SER A 188 4.99 5.88 -4.47
CA SER A 188 5.86 6.09 -3.29
C SER A 188 6.61 7.41 -3.36
N ILE A 189 6.38 8.31 -2.39
CA ILE A 189 7.18 9.53 -2.21
C ILE A 189 8.43 9.22 -1.37
N GLU A 190 9.57 9.82 -1.75
CA GLU A 190 10.82 9.71 -0.99
C GLU A 190 10.65 10.12 0.48
N GLY A 191 11.21 9.31 1.38
CA GLY A 191 11.18 9.56 2.82
C GLY A 191 9.88 9.19 3.53
N SER A 192 8.94 8.51 2.85
CA SER A 192 7.75 7.94 3.48
C SER A 192 8.10 6.80 4.43
N ASP A 193 7.36 6.68 5.53
CA ASP A 193 7.40 5.51 6.42
C ASP A 193 6.65 4.36 5.76
N ARG A 194 7.32 3.24 5.60
CA ARG A 194 6.81 2.04 4.93
C ARG A 194 6.58 0.87 5.88
N SER A 195 6.49 1.16 7.16
CA SER A 195 6.19 0.14 8.17
C SER A 195 4.93 -0.64 7.79
N GLY A 196 5.06 -1.96 7.73
CA GLY A 196 3.96 -2.86 7.34
C GLY A 196 3.74 -3.04 5.83
N HIS A 197 4.40 -2.24 4.97
CA HIS A 197 4.27 -2.37 3.52
C HIS A 197 5.21 -3.47 2.98
N ASP A 198 4.66 -4.39 2.18
CA ASP A 198 5.45 -5.46 1.55
C ASP A 198 6.21 -4.92 0.31
N GLU A 199 7.54 -5.02 0.34
CA GLU A 199 8.43 -4.56 -0.74
C GLU A 199 8.41 -5.46 -1.99
N SER A 200 7.80 -6.63 -1.91
CA SER A 200 7.94 -7.67 -2.94
C SER A 200 7.14 -7.42 -4.22
N ILE A 201 6.20 -6.46 -4.22
CA ILE A 201 5.31 -6.21 -5.35
C ILE A 201 5.66 -4.91 -6.06
N GLY A 202 6.30 -5.02 -7.24
CA GLY A 202 6.30 -3.95 -8.25
C GLY A 202 7.53 -3.05 -8.37
N GLY A 203 8.66 -3.35 -7.72
CA GLY A 203 9.87 -2.54 -7.87
C GLY A 203 9.62 -1.06 -7.54
N ILE A 204 9.83 -0.67 -6.29
CA ILE A 204 9.44 0.65 -5.80
C ILE A 204 10.39 1.70 -6.38
N GLU A 205 9.92 2.47 -7.35
CA GLU A 205 10.59 3.71 -7.73
C GLU A 205 10.11 4.84 -6.81
N TYR A 206 11.04 5.41 -6.06
CA TYR A 206 10.79 6.57 -5.22
C TYR A 206 10.70 7.83 -6.06
N VAL A 207 9.66 8.59 -5.83
CA VAL A 207 9.41 9.85 -6.52
C VAL A 207 9.65 11.00 -5.54
N PRO A 208 10.53 11.97 -5.85
CA PRO A 208 10.67 13.15 -5.01
C PRO A 208 9.38 13.97 -5.00
N LEU A 209 9.02 14.55 -3.84
CA LEU A 209 7.80 15.36 -3.72
C LEU A 209 7.77 16.50 -4.77
N SER A 210 8.90 17.05 -5.12
CA SER A 210 9.03 18.10 -6.16
C SER A 210 8.56 17.65 -7.55
N ALA A 211 8.54 16.36 -7.83
CA ALA A 211 8.03 15.83 -9.10
C ALA A 211 6.50 15.88 -9.21
N MET A 212 5.79 16.14 -8.12
CA MET A 212 4.34 16.33 -8.13
C MET A 212 3.91 17.68 -8.70
N GLY A 213 4.85 18.59 -8.98
CA GLY A 213 4.58 19.93 -9.49
C GLY A 213 4.14 20.92 -8.41
N GLU A 214 3.70 22.09 -8.84
CA GLU A 214 3.29 23.19 -7.97
C GLU A 214 1.90 23.71 -8.36
N GLY A 215 1.09 24.08 -7.34
CA GLY A 215 -0.23 24.69 -7.58
C GLY A 215 -1.42 23.84 -7.16
N TYR A 216 -1.20 22.77 -6.39
CA TYR A 216 -2.24 22.07 -5.65
C TYR A 216 -2.28 22.55 -4.19
N ASP A 217 -3.44 22.48 -3.57
CA ASP A 217 -3.64 22.78 -2.14
C ASP A 217 -3.53 21.51 -1.28
N TYR A 218 -3.83 20.34 -1.86
CA TYR A 218 -3.72 19.05 -1.17
C TYR A 218 -3.34 17.92 -2.14
N LEU A 219 -2.35 17.11 -1.77
CA LEU A 219 -1.93 15.90 -2.49
C LEU A 219 -2.45 14.66 -1.75
N ALA A 220 -3.46 14.02 -2.32
CA ALA A 220 -4.09 12.81 -1.81
C ALA A 220 -3.35 11.57 -2.35
N LEU A 221 -2.54 10.94 -1.50
CA LEU A 221 -1.68 9.81 -1.86
C LEU A 221 -2.29 8.47 -1.46
N GLY A 222 -2.11 7.46 -2.30
CA GLY A 222 -2.27 6.03 -2.01
C GLY A 222 -0.98 5.27 -2.26
N HIS A 223 -0.98 3.95 -2.06
CA HIS A 223 0.12 3.01 -2.19
C HIS A 223 0.83 2.68 -0.87
N ILE A 224 1.10 3.64 -0.02
CA ILE A 224 1.72 3.39 1.29
C ILE A 224 0.62 3.23 2.34
N HIS A 225 0.61 2.07 3.01
CA HIS A 225 -0.46 1.67 3.94
C HIS A 225 -0.44 2.43 5.26
N CYS A 226 0.73 2.94 5.69
CA CYS A 226 0.87 3.71 6.91
C CYS A 226 0.33 5.14 6.74
N PRO A 227 -0.72 5.55 7.49
CA PRO A 227 -1.25 6.90 7.41
C PRO A 227 -0.23 7.92 7.92
N GLN A 228 0.13 8.88 7.09
CA GLN A 228 1.18 9.86 7.40
C GLN A 228 1.13 11.09 6.53
N ASP A 229 1.55 12.22 7.09
CA ASP A 229 1.86 13.42 6.32
C ASP A 229 3.29 13.35 5.79
N ILE A 230 3.52 13.81 4.57
CA ILE A 230 4.85 13.86 4.00
C ILE A 230 5.65 15.00 4.66
N LYS A 231 6.83 14.67 5.16
CA LYS A 231 7.71 15.64 5.82
C LYS A 231 8.05 16.80 4.87
N GLY A 232 7.92 18.03 5.38
CA GLY A 232 8.19 19.25 4.62
C GLY A 232 7.06 19.70 3.69
N SER A 233 5.94 18.98 3.64
CA SER A 233 4.77 19.39 2.85
C SER A 233 3.83 20.37 3.56
N HIS A 234 4.05 20.68 4.84
CA HIS A 234 3.17 21.52 5.67
C HIS A 234 1.70 21.05 5.61
N HIS A 235 1.47 19.76 5.75
CA HIS A 235 0.17 19.07 5.64
C HIS A 235 -0.48 19.07 4.25
N HIS A 236 0.19 19.62 3.22
CA HIS A 236 -0.33 19.59 1.86
C HIS A 236 -0.22 18.24 1.15
N ALA A 237 0.50 17.25 1.69
CA ALA A 237 0.63 15.92 1.11
C ALA A 237 0.50 14.83 2.18
N ARG A 238 -0.41 13.86 1.94
CA ARG A 238 -0.74 12.82 2.91
C ARG A 238 -1.08 11.48 2.26
N TYR A 239 -0.59 10.41 2.86
CA TYR A 239 -1.16 9.07 2.73
C TYR A 239 -2.26 8.90 3.78
N CYS A 240 -3.47 8.55 3.37
CA CYS A 240 -4.53 8.21 4.33
C CYS A 240 -4.33 6.80 4.93
N GLY A 241 -3.55 5.96 4.25
CA GLY A 241 -3.30 4.56 4.62
C GLY A 241 -4.45 3.63 4.26
N THR A 242 -4.25 2.32 4.54
CA THR A 242 -5.30 1.31 4.39
C THR A 242 -6.39 1.46 5.46
N PRO A 243 -7.67 1.25 5.12
CA PRO A 243 -8.75 1.26 6.12
C PRO A 243 -8.81 -0.02 6.97
N LEU A 244 -8.19 -1.11 6.51
CA LEU A 244 -8.06 -2.36 7.23
C LEU A 244 -6.64 -2.91 7.07
N PRO A 245 -6.02 -3.47 8.12
CA PRO A 245 -4.67 -4.00 8.02
C PRO A 245 -4.62 -5.16 7.02
N VAL A 246 -3.66 -5.17 6.11
CA VAL A 246 -3.38 -6.27 5.18
C VAL A 246 -2.23 -7.14 5.67
N SER A 247 -1.48 -6.68 6.66
CA SER A 247 -0.34 -7.36 7.27
C SER A 247 -0.34 -7.24 8.80
N PHE A 248 0.22 -8.23 9.50
CA PHE A 248 0.46 -8.17 10.95
C PHE A 248 1.47 -7.09 11.38
N ASP A 249 2.20 -6.53 10.45
CA ASP A 249 3.21 -5.52 10.73
C ASP A 249 2.63 -4.09 10.63
N GLU A 250 1.37 -3.96 10.21
CA GLU A 250 0.57 -2.73 10.26
C GLU A 250 -0.02 -2.53 11.66
N THR A 251 0.78 -2.01 12.59
CA THR A 251 0.41 -1.88 14.01
C THR A 251 -0.15 -0.51 14.39
N TYR A 252 -0.35 0.36 13.43
CA TYR A 252 -0.92 1.70 13.57
C TYR A 252 -2.46 1.70 13.46
N PRO A 253 -3.16 2.75 13.94
CA PRO A 253 -4.60 2.89 13.75
C PRO A 253 -4.97 3.06 12.27
N HIS A 254 -6.01 2.38 11.84
CA HIS A 254 -6.56 2.48 10.49
C HIS A 254 -7.72 3.48 10.45
N SER A 255 -7.73 4.36 9.46
CA SER A 255 -8.69 5.46 9.41
C SER A 255 -8.92 5.96 7.98
N VAL A 256 -9.94 6.79 7.81
CA VAL A 256 -10.07 7.68 6.66
C VAL A 256 -9.80 9.12 7.11
N SER A 257 -9.38 9.99 6.18
CA SER A 257 -9.07 11.39 6.48
C SER A 257 -10.20 12.30 5.98
N ILE A 258 -10.58 13.30 6.80
CA ILE A 258 -11.46 14.39 6.44
C ILE A 258 -10.61 15.64 6.31
N ILE A 259 -10.63 16.27 5.14
CA ILE A 259 -9.83 17.43 4.79
C ILE A 259 -10.75 18.61 4.49
N GLU A 260 -10.54 19.72 5.16
CA GLU A 260 -11.20 20.98 4.87
C GLU A 260 -10.21 21.92 4.18
N LEU A 261 -10.56 22.35 2.97
CA LEU A 261 -9.76 23.21 2.12
C LEU A 261 -10.45 24.55 1.94
N GLU A 262 -9.75 25.61 2.32
CA GLU A 262 -10.17 27.01 2.10
C GLU A 262 -9.11 27.72 1.26
N LYS A 263 -9.54 28.65 0.42
CA LYS A 263 -8.65 29.44 -0.44
C LYS A 263 -7.59 30.16 0.39
N GLY A 264 -6.32 29.83 0.12
CA GLY A 264 -5.16 30.49 0.73
C GLY A 264 -4.90 30.14 2.19
N ALA A 265 -5.57 29.09 2.73
CA ALA A 265 -5.33 28.55 4.06
C ALA A 265 -4.64 27.18 3.96
N GLU A 266 -3.95 26.79 5.02
CA GLU A 266 -3.42 25.43 5.15
C GLU A 266 -4.56 24.40 5.31
N PRO A 267 -4.44 23.20 4.75
CA PRO A 267 -5.44 22.13 4.91
C PRO A 267 -5.68 21.80 6.38
N GLN A 268 -6.95 21.73 6.77
CA GLN A 268 -7.32 21.20 8.08
C GLN A 268 -7.65 19.72 7.94
N ILE A 269 -6.92 18.88 8.68
CA ILE A 269 -7.01 17.42 8.57
C ILE A 269 -7.50 16.85 9.89
N SER A 270 -8.55 16.03 9.82
CA SER A 270 -9.00 15.17 10.90
C SER A 270 -9.19 13.75 10.40
N THR A 271 -9.16 12.76 11.29
CA THR A 271 -9.32 11.36 10.93
C THR A 271 -10.58 10.77 11.55
N ARG A 272 -11.13 9.73 10.87
CA ARG A 272 -12.19 8.89 11.39
C ARG A 272 -11.69 7.47 11.40
N GLU A 273 -11.51 6.92 12.59
CA GLU A 273 -11.01 5.56 12.79
C GLU A 273 -11.99 4.53 12.22
N ILE A 274 -11.44 3.46 11.65
CA ILE A 274 -12.17 2.30 11.14
C ILE A 274 -11.93 1.13 12.09
N GLU A 275 -13.01 0.64 12.69
CA GLU A 275 -12.97 -0.52 13.57
C GLU A 275 -12.87 -1.81 12.75
N ASN A 276 -11.85 -2.61 13.02
CA ASN A 276 -11.73 -3.95 12.45
C ASN A 276 -12.40 -4.98 13.37
N PRO A 277 -13.49 -5.64 12.93
CA PRO A 277 -14.20 -6.63 13.77
C PRO A 277 -13.40 -7.90 14.06
N ILE A 278 -12.37 -8.19 13.27
CA ILE A 278 -11.48 -9.36 13.45
C ILE A 278 -10.02 -8.86 13.46
N PRO A 279 -9.50 -8.44 14.63
CA PRO A 279 -8.17 -7.83 14.72
C PRO A 279 -7.05 -8.84 14.41
N LEU A 280 -5.91 -8.32 13.95
CA LEU A 280 -4.66 -9.05 13.81
C LEU A 280 -3.90 -8.98 15.15
N VAL A 281 -3.63 -10.11 15.75
CA VAL A 281 -3.01 -10.19 17.09
C VAL A 281 -1.74 -11.02 17.02
N THR A 282 -0.64 -10.43 17.49
CA THR A 282 0.63 -11.14 17.68
C THR A 282 0.69 -11.67 19.11
N LEU A 283 0.90 -12.97 19.27
CA LEU A 283 0.83 -13.67 20.54
C LEU A 283 2.10 -14.51 20.78
N PRO A 284 2.86 -14.27 21.85
CA PRO A 284 2.82 -13.05 22.69
C PRO A 284 3.38 -11.81 21.98
N HIS A 285 3.28 -10.65 22.61
CA HIS A 285 3.87 -9.41 22.08
C HIS A 285 5.40 -9.55 21.91
N ASP A 286 6.08 -10.01 22.98
CA ASP A 286 7.52 -10.23 22.98
C ASP A 286 7.83 -11.69 22.62
N PRO A 287 8.86 -11.97 21.80
CA PRO A 287 9.21 -13.33 21.41
C PRO A 287 9.51 -14.23 22.61
N THR A 288 8.87 -15.40 22.67
CA THR A 288 9.08 -16.42 23.72
C THR A 288 9.33 -17.79 23.12
N PRO A 289 9.85 -18.78 23.89
CA PRO A 289 9.94 -20.16 23.43
C PRO A 289 8.62 -20.68 22.89
N PHE A 290 8.67 -21.58 21.89
CA PHE A 290 7.48 -22.09 21.19
C PHE A 290 6.40 -22.68 22.11
N GLU A 291 6.81 -23.46 23.13
CA GLU A 291 5.86 -24.11 24.06
C GLU A 291 5.08 -23.07 24.90
N ASP A 292 5.73 -21.96 25.28
CA ASP A 292 5.08 -20.86 26.01
C ASP A 292 4.11 -20.09 25.10
N ALA A 293 4.51 -19.80 23.84
CA ALA A 293 3.63 -19.16 22.86
C ALA A 293 2.43 -20.06 22.52
N LEU A 294 2.63 -21.38 22.40
CA LEU A 294 1.57 -22.36 22.15
C LEU A 294 0.56 -22.39 23.30
N LYS A 295 1.02 -22.38 24.54
CA LYS A 295 0.16 -22.34 25.72
C LYS A 295 -0.75 -21.11 25.74
N LEU A 296 -0.21 -19.93 25.36
CA LEU A 296 -1.02 -18.71 25.24
C LEU A 296 -2.10 -18.84 24.16
N LEU A 297 -1.83 -19.56 23.08
CA LEU A 297 -2.82 -19.85 22.05
C LEU A 297 -3.89 -20.84 22.55
N GLU A 298 -3.50 -21.86 23.33
CA GLU A 298 -4.42 -22.79 23.97
C GLU A 298 -5.34 -22.08 24.97
N GLU A 299 -4.82 -21.11 25.72
CA GLU A 299 -5.55 -20.28 26.68
C GLU A 299 -6.34 -19.12 26.03
N TYR A 300 -6.18 -18.88 24.71
CA TYR A 300 -6.88 -17.79 24.03
C TYR A 300 -8.41 -18.00 24.09
N PRO A 301 -9.22 -16.95 24.38
CA PRO A 301 -10.67 -17.09 24.55
C PRO A 301 -11.36 -17.69 23.32
N GLU A 302 -12.22 -18.68 23.54
CA GLU A 302 -12.88 -19.44 22.46
C GLU A 302 -13.76 -18.58 21.56
N GLU A 303 -14.49 -17.61 22.13
CA GLU A 303 -15.47 -16.77 21.42
C GLU A 303 -14.87 -15.48 20.86
N LYS A 304 -13.59 -15.17 21.13
CA LYS A 304 -12.95 -13.93 20.68
C LYS A 304 -12.40 -14.08 19.27
N PRO A 305 -12.97 -13.41 18.25
CA PRO A 305 -12.46 -13.51 16.90
C PRO A 305 -11.14 -12.73 16.80
N ALA A 306 -10.15 -13.31 16.13
CA ALA A 306 -8.88 -12.67 15.78
C ALA A 306 -8.15 -13.50 14.72
N TYR A 307 -7.31 -12.86 13.93
CA TYR A 307 -6.21 -13.51 13.24
C TYR A 307 -5.00 -13.54 14.16
N LEU A 308 -4.39 -14.73 14.35
CA LEU A 308 -3.32 -14.91 15.32
C LEU A 308 -1.99 -15.29 14.62
N ARG A 309 -0.95 -14.55 14.96
CA ARG A 309 0.45 -14.85 14.66
C ARG A 309 1.15 -15.21 15.96
N LEU A 310 1.82 -16.36 16.03
CA LEU A 310 2.71 -16.66 17.16
C LEU A 310 4.05 -15.96 16.97
N ASN A 311 4.60 -15.36 18.04
CA ASN A 311 5.88 -14.70 18.04
C ASN A 311 6.88 -15.51 18.87
N VAL A 312 7.76 -16.25 18.18
CA VAL A 312 8.58 -17.29 18.79
C VAL A 312 10.05 -16.94 18.78
N LEU A 313 10.69 -16.99 19.97
CA LEU A 313 12.12 -16.91 20.13
C LEU A 313 12.74 -18.29 19.93
N THR A 314 13.72 -18.40 19.06
CA THR A 314 14.41 -19.68 18.79
C THR A 314 15.93 -19.51 18.75
N LYS A 315 16.65 -20.54 19.22
CA LYS A 315 18.12 -20.67 19.07
C LYS A 315 18.52 -21.44 17.82
N GLY A 316 17.56 -22.11 17.18
CA GLY A 316 17.77 -22.95 16.01
C GLY A 316 16.48 -23.16 15.24
N TYR A 317 16.26 -24.36 14.77
CA TYR A 317 15.05 -24.73 14.02
C TYR A 317 13.87 -25.01 14.96
N LEU A 318 12.67 -24.62 14.52
CA LEU A 318 11.44 -25.00 15.22
C LEU A 318 11.18 -26.53 15.03
N PRO A 319 10.45 -27.15 15.97
CA PRO A 319 9.97 -28.53 15.79
C PRO A 319 9.20 -28.66 14.47
N PRO A 320 9.36 -29.77 13.72
CA PRO A 320 8.69 -29.93 12.42
C PRO A 320 7.16 -29.89 12.49
N ASP A 321 6.59 -30.22 13.65
CA ASP A 321 5.15 -30.28 13.95
C ASP A 321 4.58 -28.96 14.54
N CYS A 322 5.38 -27.90 14.65
CA CYS A 322 4.98 -26.65 15.33
C CYS A 322 3.72 -26.01 14.72
N ASN A 323 3.61 -25.97 13.38
CA ASN A 323 2.44 -25.40 12.71
C ASN A 323 1.19 -26.28 12.92
N GLU A 324 1.34 -27.61 12.93
CA GLU A 324 0.24 -28.54 13.21
C GLU A 324 -0.27 -28.37 14.65
N LYS A 325 0.63 -28.31 15.64
CA LYS A 325 0.29 -28.05 17.04
C LYS A 325 -0.46 -26.73 17.20
N ALA A 326 0.05 -25.64 16.61
CA ALA A 326 -0.59 -24.34 16.67
C ALA A 326 -1.98 -24.34 15.98
N SER A 327 -2.11 -24.98 14.83
CA SER A 327 -3.39 -25.11 14.14
C SER A 327 -4.41 -25.92 14.98
N ASN A 328 -3.96 -27.00 15.63
CA ASN A 328 -4.82 -27.80 16.51
C ASN A 328 -5.25 -27.02 17.77
N ALA A 329 -4.38 -26.21 18.35
CA ALA A 329 -4.69 -25.36 19.49
C ALA A 329 -5.74 -24.26 19.18
N ALA A 330 -5.79 -23.78 17.95
CA ALA A 330 -6.81 -22.82 17.47
C ALA A 330 -8.11 -23.50 17.04
N LYS A 331 -8.13 -24.83 16.85
CA LYS A 331 -9.28 -25.55 16.31
C LYS A 331 -10.51 -25.48 17.23
N GLY A 332 -11.65 -25.08 16.65
CA GLY A 332 -12.91 -24.93 17.40
C GLY A 332 -13.09 -23.56 18.06
N LYS A 333 -12.09 -22.69 18.02
CA LYS A 333 -12.17 -21.31 18.51
C LYS A 333 -12.60 -20.34 17.41
N ALA A 334 -13.08 -19.17 17.78
CA ALA A 334 -13.40 -18.08 16.84
C ALA A 334 -12.15 -17.43 16.22
N CYS A 335 -10.98 -17.60 16.83
CA CYS A 335 -9.71 -17.13 16.30
C CYS A 335 -9.21 -18.01 15.14
N LYS A 336 -8.37 -17.44 14.29
CA LYS A 336 -7.78 -18.07 13.11
C LYS A 336 -6.26 -18.01 13.24
N TYR A 337 -5.61 -19.15 13.40
CA TYR A 337 -4.14 -19.21 13.39
C TYR A 337 -3.61 -18.97 11.97
N CYS A 338 -2.64 -18.06 11.82
CA CYS A 338 -2.04 -17.71 10.55
C CYS A 338 -0.64 -18.31 10.36
N TYR A 339 0.31 -17.96 11.21
CA TYR A 339 1.70 -18.44 11.10
C TYR A 339 2.52 -18.17 12.36
N ILE A 340 3.77 -18.68 12.35
CA ILE A 340 4.76 -18.41 13.38
C ILE A 340 5.80 -17.42 12.83
N LYS A 341 5.93 -16.26 13.48
CA LYS A 341 7.06 -15.34 13.30
C LYS A 341 8.20 -15.80 14.21
N THR A 342 9.37 -16.08 13.65
CA THR A 342 10.54 -16.48 14.43
C THR A 342 11.50 -15.31 14.61
N THR A 343 11.98 -15.15 15.84
CA THR A 343 13.09 -14.25 16.18
C THR A 343 14.23 -15.12 16.68
N ARG A 344 15.40 -15.03 16.08
CA ARG A 344 16.58 -15.73 16.57
C ARG A 344 17.16 -14.99 17.77
N GLU A 345 17.44 -15.73 18.83
CA GLU A 345 18.21 -15.20 19.96
C GLU A 345 19.62 -14.88 19.45
N ARG A 346 20.03 -13.61 19.52
CA ARG A 346 21.41 -13.25 19.23
C ARG A 346 22.28 -13.95 20.28
N GLN A 347 23.05 -14.93 19.87
CA GLN A 347 24.18 -15.34 20.69
C GLN A 347 25.05 -14.11 20.87
N ALA A 348 25.35 -13.76 22.13
CA ALA A 348 26.35 -12.75 22.40
C ALA A 348 27.67 -13.32 21.86
N ASP A 349 28.03 -12.94 20.64
CA ASP A 349 29.29 -13.31 20.04
C ASP A 349 30.39 -12.75 20.92
N THR A 350 31.12 -13.65 21.57
CA THR A 350 32.38 -13.38 22.26
C THR A 350 33.54 -13.27 21.27
N ASP A 351 33.25 -13.07 20.00
CA ASP A 351 34.26 -12.88 18.98
C ASP A 351 34.07 -11.53 18.27
N GLU A 352 35.12 -10.71 18.34
CA GLU A 352 35.21 -9.37 17.75
C GLU A 352 35.28 -9.44 16.21
N SER A 353 34.28 -10.01 15.56
CA SER A 353 34.15 -9.86 14.11
C SER A 353 33.62 -8.45 13.81
N LYS A 354 34.50 -7.54 13.44
CA LYS A 354 34.14 -6.23 12.88
C LYS A 354 33.19 -6.46 11.71
N PRO A 355 32.11 -5.70 11.59
CA PRO A 355 31.24 -5.78 10.42
C PRO A 355 32.07 -5.49 9.17
N ILE A 356 32.06 -6.45 8.24
CA ILE A 356 32.80 -6.34 6.98
C ILE A 356 32.12 -5.23 6.16
N SER A 357 32.90 -4.25 5.71
CA SER A 357 32.40 -3.18 4.88
C SER A 357 32.00 -3.68 3.48
N ILE A 358 31.10 -2.95 2.80
CA ILE A 358 30.68 -3.27 1.42
C ILE A 358 31.91 -3.31 0.49
N GLN A 359 32.91 -2.48 0.72
CA GLN A 359 34.14 -2.47 -0.06
C GLN A 359 34.99 -3.75 0.15
N GLU A 360 35.14 -4.16 1.40
CA GLU A 360 35.84 -5.44 1.72
C GLU A 360 35.10 -6.65 1.11
N MET A 361 33.77 -6.66 1.15
CA MET A 361 32.97 -7.72 0.55
C MET A 361 33.10 -7.78 -0.98
N GLN A 362 33.27 -6.64 -1.65
CA GLN A 362 33.52 -6.59 -3.10
C GLN A 362 34.90 -7.13 -3.52
N GLU A 363 35.87 -7.09 -2.63
CA GLU A 363 37.22 -7.60 -2.86
C GLU A 363 37.37 -9.11 -2.57
N MET A 364 36.38 -9.70 -1.87
CA MET A 364 36.35 -11.11 -1.50
C MET A 364 35.96 -12.01 -2.67
N SER A 365 36.57 -13.20 -2.73
CA SER A 365 36.13 -14.22 -3.68
C SER A 365 34.74 -14.77 -3.31
N PRO A 366 33.91 -15.24 -4.26
CA PRO A 366 32.62 -15.85 -3.96
C PRO A 366 32.69 -17.04 -2.98
N LEU A 367 33.82 -17.75 -2.93
CA LEU A 367 34.03 -18.83 -1.96
C LEU A 367 34.28 -18.30 -0.55
N GLU A 368 35.01 -17.20 -0.41
CA GLU A 368 35.22 -16.54 0.88
C GLU A 368 33.92 -15.98 1.43
N ILE A 369 33.08 -15.35 0.58
CA ILE A 369 31.75 -14.88 0.95
C ILE A 369 30.85 -16.05 1.41
N ALA A 370 30.89 -17.19 0.69
CA ALA A 370 30.13 -18.37 1.04
C ALA A 370 30.58 -19.01 2.36
N ARG A 371 31.88 -19.06 2.63
CA ARG A 371 32.41 -19.53 3.93
C ARG A 371 32.00 -18.62 5.09
N LEU A 372 32.05 -17.31 4.89
CA LEU A 372 31.59 -16.33 5.86
C LEU A 372 30.12 -16.52 6.16
N TYR A 373 29.29 -16.57 5.14
CA TYR A 373 27.86 -16.78 5.26
C TYR A 373 27.54 -18.10 5.98
N TYR A 374 28.23 -19.20 5.61
CA TYR A 374 28.04 -20.50 6.25
C TYR A 374 28.40 -20.46 7.74
N ARG A 375 29.52 -19.83 8.08
CA ARG A 375 29.96 -19.66 9.47
C ARG A 375 28.98 -18.79 10.27
N GLU A 376 28.42 -17.71 9.65
CA GLU A 376 27.42 -16.86 10.31
C GLU A 376 26.07 -17.55 10.48
N THR A 377 25.68 -18.43 9.55
CA THR A 377 24.37 -19.10 9.60
C THR A 377 24.38 -20.39 10.39
N GLU A 378 25.43 -21.21 10.27
CA GLU A 378 25.51 -22.53 10.89
C GLU A 378 26.36 -22.55 12.16
N GLY A 379 27.15 -21.49 12.43
CA GLY A 379 28.02 -21.39 13.61
C GLY A 379 29.27 -22.29 13.55
N GLU A 380 29.51 -22.93 12.40
CA GLU A 380 30.65 -23.87 12.17
C GLU A 380 31.38 -23.52 10.88
N GLU A 381 32.61 -23.95 10.76
CA GLU A 381 33.38 -23.83 9.52
C GLU A 381 32.78 -24.74 8.42
N MET A 382 32.73 -24.24 7.19
CA MET A 382 32.20 -24.98 6.04
C MET A 382 33.01 -26.25 5.79
N ASP A 383 32.30 -27.37 5.65
CA ASP A 383 32.88 -28.69 5.38
C ASP A 383 33.86 -28.66 4.18
N PRO A 384 35.07 -29.25 4.29
CA PRO A 384 36.04 -29.28 3.22
C PRO A 384 35.52 -29.88 1.88
N GLU A 385 34.62 -30.86 1.94
CA GLU A 385 34.02 -31.47 0.75
C GLU A 385 33.05 -30.47 0.07
N LEU A 386 32.31 -29.68 0.84
CA LEU A 386 31.43 -28.66 0.35
C LEU A 386 32.21 -27.49 -0.28
N CYS A 387 33.34 -27.11 0.32
CA CYS A 387 34.27 -26.14 -0.25
C CYS A 387 34.81 -26.60 -1.63
N GLN A 388 35.22 -27.86 -1.73
CA GLN A 388 35.77 -28.44 -2.96
C GLN A 388 34.70 -28.56 -4.06
N LEU A 389 33.46 -28.84 -3.69
CA LEU A 389 32.32 -28.85 -4.60
C LEU A 389 32.06 -27.46 -5.17
N MET A 390 32.00 -26.42 -4.31
CA MET A 390 31.85 -25.04 -4.74
C MET A 390 32.96 -24.58 -5.67
N GLU A 391 34.23 -24.86 -5.36
CA GLU A 391 35.37 -24.55 -6.24
C GLU A 391 35.19 -25.17 -7.62
N THR A 392 34.76 -26.43 -7.65
CA THR A 392 34.54 -27.17 -8.91
C THR A 392 33.41 -26.50 -9.74
N VAL A 393 32.33 -26.11 -9.10
CA VAL A 393 31.21 -25.39 -9.77
C VAL A 393 31.66 -24.04 -10.30
N MET A 394 32.41 -23.28 -9.51
CA MET A 394 32.94 -21.97 -9.90
C MET A 394 33.86 -22.03 -11.09
N GLN A 395 34.75 -23.05 -11.14
CA GLN A 395 35.63 -23.29 -12.30
C GLN A 395 34.83 -23.62 -13.56
N LYS A 396 33.77 -24.44 -13.45
CA LYS A 396 32.87 -24.76 -14.57
C LYS A 396 32.12 -23.55 -15.09
N VAL A 397 31.69 -22.65 -14.22
CA VAL A 397 31.00 -21.40 -14.62
C VAL A 397 31.97 -20.45 -15.31
N LYS A 398 33.20 -20.29 -14.79
CA LYS A 398 34.24 -19.46 -15.42
C LYS A 398 34.63 -19.98 -16.80
N SER A 399 34.72 -21.29 -16.99
CA SER A 399 35.06 -21.89 -18.30
C SER A 399 33.94 -21.73 -19.34
N LYS A 400 32.66 -21.66 -18.91
CA LYS A 400 31.51 -21.41 -19.80
C LYS A 400 31.36 -19.96 -20.23
N ASN A 401 31.82 -19.01 -19.43
CA ASN A 401 31.74 -17.58 -19.76
C ASN A 401 32.91 -17.09 -20.63
N ASN A 402 33.94 -17.93 -20.84
CA ASN A 402 35.09 -17.63 -21.69
C ASN A 402 35.06 -18.39 -23.04
N SER A 403 33.99 -19.07 -23.37
CA SER A 403 33.70 -19.69 -24.65
C SER A 403 32.48 -19.04 -25.31
#